data_68e1ce12a46c083b65435c1f6c7443ef
#
_entry.id   68e1ce12a46c083b65435c1f6c7443ef
#
_cell.length_a   1.000
_cell.length_b   1.000
_cell.length_c   1.000
_cell.angle_alpha   90.00
_cell.angle_beta   90.00
_cell.angle_gamma   90.00
#
_symmetry.space_group_name_H-M   'P 1'
#
loop_
_entity.id
_entity.type
_entity.pdbx_description
1 polymer ?
#
loop_
_entity_poly.entity_id
_entity_poly.type
_entity_poly.pdbx_seq_one_letter_code
_entity_poly.pdbx_strand_id
1 'polypeptide(L)'
;LFPTRRSSDLSPAEKLGQLRAKLSELGCTAQLVGKLDNLAWLLNLRAMDIQCTPYAMAYCYVTPDKATLFINTARVSAEAAAELKENGVELAEYDDVLSFLAAQTETQTVLADPASVNYAVYQTLEANPALTVKDEADPLLPMKGVKNEVELAHTREAHLRDGVAMVRFQIELENRLAAGEELTELTIDEILHKYRSAQ
;
A
#
# COMPACT_ATOMS: atom_id res chain seq x y z
N LEU A 1 6.12 -0.51 -12.06
CA LEU A 1 6.37 -0.16 -10.66
C LEU A 1 7.42 0.94 -10.60
N PHE A 2 7.22 1.96 -9.82
CA PHE A 2 8.17 3.06 -9.70
C PHE A 2 8.23 3.53 -8.24
N PRO A 3 9.43 3.93 -7.75
CA PRO A 3 9.54 4.57 -6.45
C PRO A 3 8.85 5.92 -6.49
N THR A 4 8.14 6.27 -5.43
CA THR A 4 7.63 7.63 -5.29
C THR A 4 8.68 8.51 -4.66
N ARG A 5 8.70 9.79 -5.04
CA ARG A 5 9.32 10.81 -4.19
C ARG A 5 8.74 10.64 -2.78
N ARG A 6 9.61 10.62 -1.78
CA ARG A 6 9.26 10.34 -0.38
C ARG A 6 8.06 11.17 0.06
N SER A 7 6.90 10.55 0.11
CA SER A 7 5.66 11.22 0.55
C SER A 7 5.68 11.50 2.05
N SER A 8 6.45 10.73 2.81
CA SER A 8 6.58 10.83 4.27
C SER A 8 7.96 11.23 4.76
N ASP A 9 8.92 11.46 3.85
CA ASP A 9 10.35 11.67 4.15
C ASP A 9 11.02 10.57 4.99
N LEU A 10 10.35 9.41 5.15
CA LEU A 10 10.89 8.22 5.79
C LEU A 10 11.22 7.18 4.72
N SER A 11 12.39 6.54 4.85
CA SER A 11 12.79 5.42 4.00
C SER A 11 11.98 4.15 4.33
N PRO A 12 11.89 3.18 3.41
CA PRO A 12 11.34 1.86 3.73
C PRO A 12 12.05 1.17 4.91
N ALA A 13 13.37 1.31 5.04
CA ALA A 13 14.14 0.75 6.15
C ALA A 13 13.71 1.33 7.51
N GLU A 14 13.49 2.64 7.60
CA GLU A 14 13.01 3.29 8.83
C GLU A 14 11.60 2.81 9.20
N LYS A 15 10.68 2.71 8.23
CA LYS A 15 9.33 2.22 8.45
C LYS A 15 9.30 0.73 8.84
N LEU A 16 10.13 -0.10 8.20
CA LEU A 16 10.32 -1.50 8.59
C LEU A 16 10.88 -1.62 10.01
N GLY A 17 11.80 -0.76 10.39
CA GLY A 17 12.33 -0.70 11.76
C GLY A 17 11.24 -0.37 12.79
N GLN A 18 10.41 0.63 12.50
CA GLN A 18 9.26 0.99 13.34
C GLN A 18 8.24 -0.15 13.45
N LEU A 19 7.93 -0.82 12.32
CA LEU A 19 7.03 -1.97 12.30
C LEU A 19 7.57 -3.11 13.15
N ARG A 20 8.85 -3.46 13.01
CA ARG A 20 9.51 -4.51 13.80
C ARG A 20 9.47 -4.23 15.30
N ALA A 21 9.70 -2.98 15.70
CA ALA A 21 9.55 -2.56 17.08
C ALA A 21 8.11 -2.80 17.59
N LYS A 22 7.12 -2.44 16.76
CA LYS A 22 5.70 -2.63 17.10
C LYS A 22 5.32 -4.11 17.19
N LEU A 23 5.81 -4.95 16.29
CA LEU A 23 5.61 -6.40 16.33
C LEU A 23 6.19 -7.00 17.62
N SER A 24 7.39 -6.56 18.02
CA SER A 24 8.01 -6.99 19.29
C SER A 24 7.16 -6.62 20.50
N GLU A 25 6.61 -5.40 20.57
CA GLU A 25 5.68 -4.98 21.64
C GLU A 25 4.44 -5.86 21.68
N LEU A 26 3.94 -6.32 20.54
CA LEU A 26 2.80 -7.21 20.41
C LEU A 26 3.15 -8.69 20.65
N GLY A 27 4.41 -9.03 20.92
CA GLY A 27 4.88 -10.40 21.07
C GLY A 27 4.84 -11.21 19.78
N CYS A 28 4.91 -10.54 18.63
CA CYS A 28 4.97 -11.16 17.30
C CYS A 28 6.42 -11.13 16.77
N THR A 29 6.81 -12.19 16.06
CA THR A 29 8.11 -12.29 15.39
C THR A 29 8.02 -12.08 13.90
N ALA A 30 6.82 -12.11 13.33
CA ALA A 30 6.60 -11.86 11.92
C ALA A 30 5.23 -11.21 11.67
N GLN A 31 5.06 -10.61 10.50
CA GLN A 31 3.77 -10.15 9.99
C GLN A 31 3.65 -10.45 8.51
N LEU A 32 2.49 -10.94 8.11
CA LEU A 32 2.08 -10.93 6.71
C LEU A 32 1.23 -9.70 6.43
N VAL A 33 1.74 -8.80 5.61
CA VAL A 33 1.05 -7.61 5.14
C VAL A 33 0.37 -7.92 3.81
N GLY A 34 -0.97 -7.93 3.80
CA GLY A 34 -1.79 -8.17 2.60
C GLY A 34 -2.52 -6.94 2.09
N LYS A 35 -2.60 -5.87 2.89
CA LYS A 35 -3.32 -4.65 2.53
C LYS A 35 -2.47 -3.77 1.64
N LEU A 36 -2.91 -3.55 0.40
CA LEU A 36 -2.11 -2.92 -0.65
C LEU A 36 -1.70 -1.47 -0.35
N ASP A 37 -2.57 -0.70 0.27
CA ASP A 37 -2.27 0.67 0.68
C ASP A 37 -1.25 0.74 1.84
N ASN A 38 -1.27 -0.25 2.74
CA ASN A 38 -0.26 -0.40 3.79
C ASN A 38 1.11 -0.76 3.19
N LEU A 39 1.14 -1.68 2.21
CA LEU A 39 2.36 -2.03 1.45
C LEU A 39 2.92 -0.82 0.72
N ALA A 40 2.06 -0.09 0.02
CA ALA A 40 2.45 1.09 -0.73
C ALA A 40 3.08 2.17 0.17
N TRP A 41 2.56 2.34 1.39
CA TRP A 41 3.13 3.26 2.38
C TRP A 41 4.42 2.72 2.99
N LEU A 42 4.43 1.44 3.41
CA LEU A 42 5.58 0.80 4.07
C LEU A 42 6.83 0.83 3.18
N LEU A 43 6.67 0.50 1.91
CA LEU A 43 7.78 0.33 0.97
C LEU A 43 7.98 1.50 0.00
N ASN A 44 7.24 2.60 0.16
CA ASN A 44 7.28 3.76 -0.74
C ASN A 44 7.06 3.37 -2.22
N LEU A 45 6.26 2.37 -2.49
CA LEU A 45 6.01 1.86 -3.84
C LEU A 45 4.67 2.34 -4.40
N ARG A 46 4.66 2.60 -5.71
CA ARG A 46 3.44 2.86 -6.46
C ARG A 46 3.43 2.05 -7.75
N ALA A 47 2.24 1.65 -8.16
CA ALA A 47 1.99 0.95 -9.42
C ALA A 47 0.61 1.31 -9.94
N MET A 48 0.32 0.88 -11.15
CA MET A 48 -0.99 1.08 -11.80
C MET A 48 -1.65 -0.28 -12.09
N ASP A 49 -1.58 -1.21 -11.11
CA ASP A 49 -2.18 -2.53 -11.26
C ASP A 49 -3.69 -2.51 -11.10
N ILE A 50 -4.18 -1.52 -10.37
CA ILE A 50 -5.60 -1.28 -10.14
C ILE A 50 -5.97 0.07 -10.74
N GLN A 51 -7.03 0.12 -11.54
CA GLN A 51 -7.50 1.35 -12.16
C GLN A 51 -7.80 2.42 -11.09
N CYS A 52 -7.35 3.63 -11.32
CA CYS A 52 -7.51 4.80 -10.45
C CYS A 52 -6.91 4.62 -9.03
N THR A 53 -6.11 3.58 -8.82
CA THR A 53 -5.54 3.26 -7.50
C THR A 53 -4.05 2.94 -7.66
N PRO A 54 -3.13 3.77 -7.10
CA PRO A 54 -1.69 3.65 -7.39
C PRO A 54 -1.02 2.56 -6.54
N TYR A 55 -1.60 1.37 -6.47
CA TYR A 55 -1.09 0.25 -5.70
C TYR A 55 -0.61 -0.90 -6.57
N ALA A 56 0.39 -1.63 -6.08
CA ALA A 56 0.84 -2.89 -6.65
C ALA A 56 0.06 -4.05 -6.03
N MET A 57 -0.28 -5.05 -6.83
CA MET A 57 -0.76 -6.34 -6.34
C MET A 57 0.42 -7.10 -5.73
N ALA A 58 0.45 -7.20 -4.39
CA ALA A 58 1.58 -7.78 -3.68
C ALA A 58 1.20 -8.26 -2.28
N TYR A 59 2.09 -9.07 -1.70
CA TYR A 59 2.15 -9.37 -0.26
C TYR A 59 3.55 -9.07 0.25
N CYS A 60 3.69 -8.79 1.54
CA CYS A 60 5.00 -8.68 2.15
C CYS A 60 5.06 -9.48 3.46
N TYR A 61 6.04 -10.36 3.57
CA TYR A 61 6.33 -11.08 4.81
C TYR A 61 7.52 -10.41 5.51
N VAL A 62 7.27 -9.88 6.69
CA VAL A 62 8.26 -9.12 7.46
C VAL A 62 8.66 -9.93 8.70
N THR A 63 9.97 -10.15 8.86
CA THR A 63 10.60 -10.75 10.04
C THR A 63 11.56 -9.75 10.70
N PRO A 64 12.18 -10.06 11.86
CA PRO A 64 13.08 -9.13 12.54
C PRO A 64 14.25 -8.65 11.67
N ASP A 65 14.75 -9.49 10.80
CA ASP A 65 15.95 -9.27 9.98
C ASP A 65 15.67 -9.16 8.47
N LYS A 66 14.53 -9.65 8.00
CA LYS A 66 14.19 -9.69 6.57
C LYS A 66 12.82 -9.11 6.27
N ALA A 67 12.64 -8.71 5.02
CA ALA A 67 11.33 -8.45 4.43
C ALA A 67 11.31 -9.06 3.02
N THR A 68 10.32 -9.88 2.71
CA THR A 68 10.15 -10.51 1.39
C THR A 68 8.88 -9.98 0.75
N LEU A 69 9.04 -9.31 -0.38
CA LEU A 69 7.93 -8.76 -1.18
C LEU A 69 7.57 -9.72 -2.31
N PHE A 70 6.38 -10.28 -2.23
CA PHE A 70 5.80 -11.16 -3.27
C PHE A 70 5.05 -10.31 -4.27
N ILE A 71 5.56 -10.20 -5.47
CA ILE A 71 5.06 -9.33 -6.52
C ILE A 71 5.38 -9.92 -7.90
N ASN A 72 4.68 -9.52 -8.95
CA ASN A 72 5.11 -9.84 -10.31
C ASN A 72 6.46 -9.14 -10.60
N THR A 73 7.57 -9.87 -10.48
CA THR A 73 8.93 -9.33 -10.57
C THR A 73 9.24 -8.74 -11.95
N ALA A 74 8.62 -9.26 -13.02
CA ALA A 74 8.79 -8.74 -14.37
C ALA A 74 8.28 -7.30 -14.53
N ARG A 75 7.45 -6.81 -13.61
CA ARG A 75 6.90 -5.44 -13.61
C ARG A 75 7.67 -4.48 -12.71
N VAL A 76 8.67 -4.96 -11.97
CA VAL A 76 9.50 -4.13 -11.09
C VAL A 76 10.64 -3.53 -11.91
N SER A 77 10.75 -2.20 -11.94
CA SER A 77 11.86 -1.54 -12.61
C SER A 77 13.19 -1.83 -11.90
N ALA A 78 14.30 -1.78 -12.64
CA ALA A 78 15.63 -2.00 -12.05
C ALA A 78 15.93 -1.00 -10.91
N GLU A 79 15.47 0.24 -11.04
CA GLU A 79 15.61 1.28 -10.02
C GLU A 79 14.83 0.91 -8.75
N ALA A 80 13.56 0.52 -8.87
CA ALA A 80 12.75 0.10 -7.72
C ALA A 80 13.32 -1.16 -7.05
N ALA A 81 13.82 -2.12 -7.84
CA ALA A 81 14.46 -3.32 -7.30
C ALA A 81 15.74 -2.99 -6.51
N ALA A 82 16.56 -2.07 -7.01
CA ALA A 82 17.76 -1.62 -6.33
C ALA A 82 17.41 -0.89 -5.01
N GLU A 83 16.45 0.01 -5.02
CA GLU A 83 15.99 0.73 -3.82
C GLU A 83 15.43 -0.23 -2.77
N LEU A 84 14.60 -1.20 -3.17
CA LEU A 84 14.08 -2.22 -2.26
C LEU A 84 15.20 -3.04 -1.63
N LYS A 85 16.18 -3.49 -2.43
CA LYS A 85 17.33 -4.24 -1.94
C LYS A 85 18.18 -3.46 -0.95
N GLU A 86 18.46 -2.19 -1.23
CA GLU A 86 19.18 -1.29 -0.32
C GLU A 86 18.46 -1.11 1.02
N ASN A 87 17.13 -1.19 1.03
CA ASN A 87 16.30 -1.12 2.23
C ASN A 87 16.02 -2.49 2.88
N GLY A 88 16.72 -3.55 2.48
CA GLY A 88 16.62 -4.88 3.08
C GLY A 88 15.35 -5.64 2.70
N VAL A 89 14.80 -5.36 1.51
CA VAL A 89 13.63 -6.05 0.97
C VAL A 89 14.06 -6.97 -0.18
N GLU A 90 13.78 -8.25 -0.06
CA GLU A 90 13.98 -9.27 -1.09
C GLU A 90 12.71 -9.40 -1.95
N LEU A 91 12.89 -9.66 -3.26
CA LEU A 91 11.77 -9.88 -4.19
C LEU A 91 11.53 -11.37 -4.37
N ALA A 92 10.27 -11.77 -4.43
CA ALA A 92 9.81 -13.10 -4.82
C ALA A 92 8.60 -12.98 -5.76
N GLU A 93 8.30 -14.04 -6.51
CA GLU A 93 7.12 -14.04 -7.38
C GLU A 93 5.82 -14.02 -6.57
N TYR A 94 4.83 -13.31 -7.07
CA TYR A 94 3.53 -13.13 -6.41
C TYR A 94 2.89 -14.48 -6.03
N ASP A 95 2.94 -15.44 -6.93
CA ASP A 95 2.31 -16.75 -6.76
C ASP A 95 3.03 -17.66 -5.76
N ASP A 96 4.27 -17.32 -5.37
CA ASP A 96 5.06 -18.12 -4.44
C ASP A 96 4.67 -17.91 -2.96
N VAL A 97 3.80 -16.95 -2.65
CA VAL A 97 3.46 -16.59 -1.25
C VAL A 97 2.95 -17.79 -0.46
N LEU A 98 2.04 -18.60 -1.02
CA LEU A 98 1.49 -19.76 -0.30
C LEU A 98 2.54 -20.84 -0.07
N SER A 99 3.33 -21.17 -1.09
CA SER A 99 4.42 -22.14 -0.98
C SER A 99 5.50 -21.69 0.00
N PHE A 100 5.83 -20.41 0.00
CA PHE A 100 6.75 -19.81 0.96
C PHE A 100 6.26 -19.95 2.40
N LEU A 101 4.99 -19.62 2.67
CA LEU A 101 4.41 -19.74 4.01
C LEU A 101 4.31 -21.19 4.48
N ALA A 102 3.95 -22.11 3.57
CA ALA A 102 3.91 -23.53 3.87
C ALA A 102 5.29 -24.14 4.18
N ALA A 103 6.36 -23.59 3.58
CA ALA A 103 7.73 -24.06 3.73
C ALA A 103 8.47 -23.48 4.95
N GLN A 104 7.84 -22.60 5.74
CA GLN A 104 8.50 -22.06 6.94
C GLN A 104 8.73 -23.17 7.97
N THR A 105 9.96 -23.25 8.49
CA THR A 105 10.37 -24.25 9.48
C THR A 105 10.77 -23.66 10.82
N GLU A 106 11.04 -22.36 10.86
CA GLU A 106 11.36 -21.66 12.10
C GLU A 106 10.07 -21.34 12.87
N THR A 107 10.11 -21.54 14.17
CA THR A 107 8.97 -21.20 15.04
C THR A 107 8.78 -19.69 15.08
N GLN A 108 7.62 -19.23 14.61
CA GLN A 108 7.26 -17.81 14.56
C GLN A 108 5.84 -17.57 15.07
N THR A 109 5.65 -16.41 15.71
CA THR A 109 4.33 -15.85 15.97
C THR A 109 4.06 -14.80 14.90
N VAL A 110 3.13 -15.12 14.00
CA VAL A 110 2.81 -14.30 12.81
C VAL A 110 1.57 -13.48 13.07
N LEU A 111 1.69 -12.16 13.04
CA LEU A 111 0.53 -11.28 13.02
C LEU A 111 -0.14 -11.35 11.65
N ALA A 112 -1.41 -11.71 11.64
CA ALA A 112 -2.27 -11.71 10.48
C ALA A 112 -3.61 -11.03 10.82
N ASP A 113 -3.87 -9.89 10.21
CA ASP A 113 -5.14 -9.18 10.41
C ASP A 113 -6.24 -9.86 9.57
N PRO A 114 -7.24 -10.50 10.20
CA PRO A 114 -8.31 -11.21 9.49
C PRO A 114 -9.13 -10.31 8.54
N ALA A 115 -9.13 -8.99 8.78
CA ALA A 115 -9.82 -8.03 7.92
C ALA A 115 -9.04 -7.68 6.65
N SER A 116 -7.76 -8.06 6.56
CA SER A 116 -6.86 -7.66 5.47
C SER A 116 -6.20 -8.82 4.73
N VAL A 117 -6.25 -10.03 5.29
CA VAL A 117 -5.63 -11.24 4.72
C VAL A 117 -6.71 -12.11 4.08
N ASN A 118 -6.46 -12.62 2.88
CA ASN A 118 -7.42 -13.54 2.23
C ASN A 118 -7.41 -14.92 2.89
N TYR A 119 -8.50 -15.65 2.70
CA TYR A 119 -8.74 -16.93 3.38
C TYR A 119 -7.68 -18.00 3.04
N ALA A 120 -7.23 -18.09 1.79
CA ALA A 120 -6.23 -19.09 1.39
C ALA A 120 -4.89 -18.86 2.10
N VAL A 121 -4.45 -17.62 2.21
CA VAL A 121 -3.24 -17.24 2.95
C VAL A 121 -3.41 -17.54 4.44
N TYR A 122 -4.53 -17.17 5.02
CA TYR A 122 -4.82 -17.43 6.44
C TYR A 122 -4.78 -18.92 6.76
N GLN A 123 -5.48 -19.75 5.96
CA GLN A 123 -5.46 -21.22 6.09
C GLN A 123 -4.02 -21.79 5.97
N THR A 124 -3.20 -21.26 5.07
CA THR A 124 -1.82 -21.74 4.89
C THR A 124 -0.97 -21.43 6.13
N LEU A 125 -1.17 -20.26 6.74
CA LEU A 125 -0.50 -19.92 8.00
C LEU A 125 -0.93 -20.86 9.14
N GLU A 126 -2.24 -21.11 9.31
CA GLU A 126 -2.77 -22.01 10.35
C GLU A 126 -2.34 -23.48 10.16
N ALA A 127 -2.21 -23.92 8.91
CA ALA A 127 -1.83 -25.29 8.60
C ALA A 127 -0.33 -25.58 8.85
N ASN A 128 0.51 -24.57 8.98
CA ASN A 128 1.93 -24.76 9.21
C ASN A 128 2.22 -24.85 10.73
N PRO A 129 2.70 -26.02 11.23
CA PRO A 129 2.91 -26.22 12.68
C PRO A 129 4.07 -25.38 13.27
N ALA A 130 4.92 -24.81 12.44
CA ALA A 130 5.96 -23.90 12.89
C ALA A 130 5.44 -22.46 13.14
N LEU A 131 4.25 -22.13 12.61
CA LEU A 131 3.66 -20.81 12.70
C LEU A 131 2.52 -20.78 13.72
N THR A 132 2.54 -19.80 14.59
CA THR A 132 1.41 -19.47 15.47
C THR A 132 0.78 -18.19 14.96
N VAL A 133 -0.44 -18.26 14.47
CA VAL A 133 -1.17 -17.09 13.98
C VAL A 133 -1.66 -16.28 15.18
N LYS A 134 -1.40 -14.98 15.17
CA LYS A 134 -1.97 -14.02 16.08
C LYS A 134 -2.92 -13.11 15.33
N ASP A 135 -4.22 -13.27 15.61
CA ASP A 135 -5.28 -12.41 15.10
C ASP A 135 -5.22 -11.06 15.82
N GLU A 136 -4.64 -10.08 15.14
CA GLU A 136 -4.48 -8.72 15.67
C GLU A 136 -4.62 -7.73 14.52
N ALA A 137 -5.16 -6.55 14.81
CA ALA A 137 -5.27 -5.48 13.82
C ALA A 137 -3.90 -5.07 13.29
N ASP A 138 -3.81 -4.81 11.98
CA ASP A 138 -2.58 -4.41 11.31
C ASP A 138 -2.03 -3.09 11.91
N PRO A 139 -0.86 -3.10 12.58
CA PRO A 139 -0.28 -1.91 13.19
C PRO A 139 0.12 -0.83 12.16
N LEU A 140 0.24 -1.18 10.89
CA LEU A 140 0.53 -0.21 9.82
C LEU A 140 -0.62 0.79 9.63
N LEU A 141 -1.86 0.41 9.96
CA LEU A 141 -3.00 1.30 9.79
C LEU A 141 -2.89 2.57 10.65
N PRO A 142 -2.70 2.51 11.97
CA PRO A 142 -2.45 3.70 12.79
C PRO A 142 -1.12 4.39 12.46
N MET A 143 -0.05 3.64 12.15
CA MET A 143 1.26 4.21 11.76
C MET A 143 1.15 5.11 10.52
N LYS A 144 0.42 4.67 9.51
CA LYS A 144 0.12 5.45 8.30
C LYS A 144 -0.88 6.59 8.58
N GLY A 145 -1.82 6.36 9.50
CA GLY A 145 -2.88 7.31 9.84
C GLY A 145 -2.38 8.57 10.54
N VAL A 146 -1.39 8.42 11.42
CA VAL A 146 -0.74 9.55 12.12
C VAL A 146 0.33 10.14 11.22
N LYS A 147 -0.04 11.22 10.53
CA LYS A 147 0.82 11.87 9.53
C LYS A 147 1.90 12.73 10.19
N ASN A 148 3.12 12.65 9.66
CA ASN A 148 4.20 13.58 10.02
C ASN A 148 4.02 14.95 9.32
N GLU A 149 4.91 15.90 9.62
CA GLU A 149 4.82 17.27 9.08
C GLU A 149 4.90 17.32 7.54
N VAL A 150 5.70 16.46 6.93
CA VAL A 150 5.84 16.38 5.46
C VAL A 150 4.56 15.84 4.83
N GLU A 151 4.00 14.77 5.39
CA GLU A 151 2.73 14.19 4.95
C GLU A 151 1.56 15.17 5.15
N LEU A 152 1.56 15.93 6.25
CA LEU A 152 0.57 16.98 6.50
C LEU A 152 0.65 18.11 5.47
N ALA A 153 1.87 18.56 5.14
CA ALA A 153 2.08 19.61 4.13
C ALA A 153 1.59 19.16 2.76
N HIS A 154 1.94 17.95 2.33
CA HIS A 154 1.49 17.37 1.06
C HIS A 154 -0.02 17.15 1.03
N THR A 155 -0.61 16.71 2.14
CA THR A 155 -2.05 16.52 2.25
C THR A 155 -2.80 17.84 2.09
N ARG A 156 -2.34 18.91 2.78
CA ARG A 156 -2.95 20.24 2.65
C ARG A 156 -2.88 20.78 1.23
N GLU A 157 -1.71 20.64 0.59
CA GLU A 157 -1.52 21.06 -0.80
C GLU A 157 -2.40 20.27 -1.77
N ALA A 158 -2.48 18.95 -1.63
CA ALA A 158 -3.33 18.11 -2.45
C ALA A 158 -4.82 18.49 -2.31
N HIS A 159 -5.29 18.72 -1.09
CA HIS A 159 -6.65 19.16 -0.84
C HIS A 159 -6.96 20.56 -1.40
N LEU A 160 -5.98 21.47 -1.37
CA LEU A 160 -6.15 22.80 -1.97
C LEU A 160 -6.33 22.68 -3.49
N ARG A 161 -5.47 21.91 -4.17
CA ARG A 161 -5.56 21.69 -5.62
C ARG A 161 -6.86 20.98 -6.00
N ASP A 162 -7.20 19.90 -5.33
CA ASP A 162 -8.45 19.18 -5.60
C ASP A 162 -9.67 20.05 -5.32
N GLY A 163 -9.64 20.84 -4.25
CA GLY A 163 -10.72 21.80 -3.95
C GLY A 163 -10.94 22.84 -5.07
N VAL A 164 -9.87 23.38 -5.64
CA VAL A 164 -9.94 24.28 -6.81
C VAL A 164 -10.53 23.56 -8.02
N ALA A 165 -10.09 22.31 -8.29
CA ALA A 165 -10.61 21.50 -9.39
C ALA A 165 -12.12 21.23 -9.21
N MET A 166 -12.54 20.86 -8.00
CA MET A 166 -13.95 20.60 -7.68
C MET A 166 -14.84 21.83 -7.86
N VAL A 167 -14.40 23.01 -7.40
CA VAL A 167 -15.17 24.25 -7.58
C VAL A 167 -15.32 24.61 -9.07
N ARG A 168 -14.24 24.49 -9.85
CA ARG A 168 -14.29 24.73 -11.29
C ARG A 168 -15.18 23.74 -12.02
N PHE A 169 -15.10 22.47 -11.64
CA PHE A 169 -15.97 21.42 -12.14
C PHE A 169 -17.44 21.74 -11.86
N GLN A 170 -17.80 22.11 -10.65
CA GLN A 170 -19.17 22.43 -10.27
C GLN A 170 -19.72 23.61 -11.07
N ILE A 171 -18.93 24.68 -11.25
CA ILE A 171 -19.32 25.84 -12.04
C ILE A 171 -19.58 25.45 -13.51
N GLU A 172 -18.70 24.65 -14.14
CA GLU A 172 -18.90 24.21 -15.52
C GLU A 172 -20.13 23.31 -15.63
N LEU A 173 -20.31 22.37 -14.69
CA LEU A 173 -21.47 21.47 -14.66
C LEU A 173 -22.80 22.24 -14.56
N GLU A 174 -22.90 23.18 -13.64
CA GLU A 174 -24.09 24.01 -13.46
C GLU A 174 -24.40 24.86 -14.72
N ASN A 175 -23.36 25.45 -15.34
CA ASN A 175 -23.52 26.23 -16.56
C ASN A 175 -24.03 25.38 -17.73
N ARG A 176 -23.52 24.18 -17.93
CA ARG A 176 -23.95 23.27 -19.00
C ARG A 176 -25.37 22.78 -18.79
N LEU A 177 -25.72 22.43 -17.54
CA LEU A 177 -27.10 22.06 -17.17
C LEU A 177 -28.08 23.21 -17.40
N ALA A 178 -27.71 24.45 -17.03
CA ALA A 178 -28.53 25.64 -17.26
C ALA A 178 -28.69 25.95 -18.76
N ALA A 179 -27.71 25.59 -19.59
CA ALA A 179 -27.78 25.70 -21.06
C ALA A 179 -28.63 24.59 -21.70
N GLY A 180 -29.13 23.62 -20.93
CA GLY A 180 -29.94 22.51 -21.42
C GLY A 180 -29.13 21.41 -22.14
N GLU A 181 -27.80 21.33 -21.90
CA GLU A 181 -27.00 20.23 -22.40
C GLU A 181 -27.43 18.90 -21.78
N GLU A 182 -27.52 17.86 -22.61
CA GLU A 182 -27.68 16.49 -22.11
C GLU A 182 -26.32 15.98 -21.65
N LEU A 183 -26.17 15.75 -20.34
CA LEU A 183 -24.97 15.21 -19.72
C LEU A 183 -25.20 13.77 -19.29
N THR A 184 -24.18 12.94 -19.48
CA THR A 184 -24.11 11.56 -18.98
C THR A 184 -23.06 11.49 -17.86
N GLU A 185 -23.06 10.40 -17.10
CA GLU A 185 -22.02 10.13 -16.10
C GLU A 185 -20.62 10.18 -16.71
N LEU A 186 -20.45 9.72 -17.95
CA LEU A 186 -19.15 9.77 -18.66
C LEU A 186 -18.73 11.20 -18.96
N THR A 187 -19.65 12.04 -19.45
CA THR A 187 -19.36 13.46 -19.74
C THR A 187 -18.99 14.21 -18.45
N ILE A 188 -19.68 13.90 -17.35
CA ILE A 188 -19.40 14.50 -16.05
C ILE A 188 -18.01 14.08 -15.54
N ASP A 189 -17.64 12.81 -15.68
CA ASP A 189 -16.30 12.33 -15.34
C ASP A 189 -15.21 13.02 -16.17
N GLU A 190 -15.42 13.17 -17.48
CA GLU A 190 -14.49 13.88 -18.37
C GLU A 190 -14.27 15.34 -17.95
N ILE A 191 -15.35 16.05 -17.55
CA ILE A 191 -15.24 17.42 -17.05
C ILE A 191 -14.42 17.49 -15.76
N LEU A 192 -14.66 16.58 -14.83
CA LEU A 192 -13.88 16.52 -13.57
C LEU A 192 -12.42 16.18 -13.84
N HIS A 193 -12.18 15.18 -14.69
CA HIS A 193 -10.82 14.78 -15.07
C HIS A 193 -10.03 15.94 -15.72
N LYS A 194 -10.65 16.72 -16.61
CA LYS A 194 -10.06 17.93 -17.20
C LYS A 194 -9.52 18.90 -16.14
N TYR A 195 -10.30 19.17 -15.09
CA TYR A 195 -9.88 20.11 -14.05
C TYR A 195 -8.84 19.54 -13.10
N ARG A 196 -8.90 18.24 -12.76
CA ARG A 196 -7.89 17.57 -11.95
C ARG A 196 -6.55 17.45 -12.67
N SER A 197 -6.57 17.15 -13.98
CA SER A 197 -5.34 17.04 -14.80
C SER A 197 -4.64 18.39 -15.03
N ALA A 198 -5.33 19.51 -14.81
CA ALA A 198 -4.80 20.85 -14.96
C ALA A 198 -4.14 21.41 -13.68
N GLN A 199 -4.12 20.66 -12.57
CA GLN A 199 -3.49 21.03 -11.30
C GLN A 199 -2.08 20.47 -11.19
#